data_09a80ac38310bd3139b5cc54ee7bfd79
#
_entry.id   09a80ac38310bd3139b5cc54ee7bfd79
#
_cell.length_a   1.000
_cell.length_b   1.000
_cell.length_c   1.000
_cell.angle_alpha   90.00
_cell.angle_beta   90.00
_cell.angle_gamma   90.00
#
_symmetry.space_group_name_H-M   'P 1'
#
loop_
_entity.id
_entity.type
_entity.pdbx_description
1 polymer ?
#
loop_
_entity_poly.entity_id
_entity_poly.type
_entity_poly.pdbx_seq_one_letter_code
_entity_poly.pdbx_strand_id
1 'polypeptide(L)'
;MIALKNTIKSIVEKQLKVKVKSVRECGKGASGSVYKVRITSEPFLLAVKSSQFYDNLIKEKNMLDYLSERVSYKVPKTYFLCKENDTAFLAMDFIKGVSGKSKIVRFIPDRKRLKNSIMDALMNAQSVHHNKFGKYDNPVYDTWKEYYKVYFEDIYKFTKRKYDNNEIESVVMEAVELIKTHFDIIFNETSDKACLCHGDFWMPNLIINFWKSELVGAVDPFDMLWAEPEYELFCLTLGFGEKLRLYDEYKKRNKTTAYCDIKVELYALCNELNWYILLGEMEHGYIIYRSERLIKAMRNCLRKC
;
A
#
# COMPACT_ATOMS: atom_id res chain seq x y z
N MET A 1 25.59 -1.07 12.75
CA MET A 1 25.45 -0.26 11.50
C MET A 1 26.60 -0.44 10.52
N ILE A 2 27.87 -0.30 10.92
CA ILE A 2 29.04 -0.51 10.01
C ILE A 2 29.13 -1.95 9.52
N ALA A 3 28.96 -2.93 10.39
CA ALA A 3 28.96 -4.37 10.03
C ALA A 3 27.95 -4.67 8.92
N LEU A 4 26.70 -4.23 9.05
CA LEU A 4 25.65 -4.50 8.06
C LEU A 4 25.95 -3.86 6.68
N LYS A 5 26.53 -2.64 6.65
CA LYS A 5 26.95 -2.02 5.39
C LYS A 5 28.07 -2.81 4.69
N ASN A 6 29.00 -3.38 5.46
CA ASN A 6 30.06 -4.24 4.92
C ASN A 6 29.48 -5.56 4.40
N THR A 7 28.53 -6.14 5.10
CA THR A 7 27.78 -7.34 4.65
C THR A 7 27.06 -7.05 3.32
N ILE A 8 26.30 -5.96 3.22
CA ILE A 8 25.60 -5.55 2.00
C ILE A 8 26.61 -5.37 0.84
N LYS A 9 27.75 -4.71 1.11
CA LYS A 9 28.81 -4.53 0.11
C LYS A 9 29.29 -5.89 -0.42
N SER A 10 29.67 -6.80 0.49
CA SER A 10 30.18 -8.14 0.15
C SER A 10 29.16 -8.95 -0.66
N ILE A 11 27.88 -8.94 -0.22
CA ILE A 11 26.80 -9.65 -0.91
C ILE A 11 26.60 -9.12 -2.33
N VAL A 12 26.49 -7.80 -2.49
CA VAL A 12 26.28 -7.17 -3.82
C VAL A 12 27.45 -7.47 -4.75
N GLU A 13 28.70 -7.36 -4.28
CA GLU A 13 29.89 -7.66 -5.06
C GLU A 13 29.94 -9.13 -5.48
N LYS A 14 29.56 -10.06 -4.58
CA LYS A 14 29.50 -11.50 -4.85
C LYS A 14 28.40 -11.87 -5.85
N GLN A 15 27.17 -11.35 -5.63
CA GLN A 15 26.00 -11.74 -6.42
C GLN A 15 26.00 -11.15 -7.83
N LEU A 16 26.44 -9.89 -7.96
CA LEU A 16 26.39 -9.18 -9.25
C LEU A 16 27.75 -9.12 -9.96
N LYS A 17 28.84 -9.56 -9.31
CA LYS A 17 30.21 -9.51 -9.85
C LYS A 17 30.63 -8.08 -10.23
N VAL A 18 30.22 -7.11 -9.44
CA VAL A 18 30.49 -5.66 -9.62
C VAL A 18 31.18 -5.09 -8.41
N LYS A 19 31.90 -3.96 -8.55
CA LYS A 19 32.50 -3.25 -7.43
C LYS A 19 31.51 -2.25 -6.81
N VAL A 20 31.35 -2.29 -5.49
CA VAL A 20 30.54 -1.34 -4.72
C VAL A 20 31.35 -0.10 -4.34
N LYS A 21 30.86 1.07 -4.76
CA LYS A 21 31.47 2.37 -4.43
C LYS A 21 31.03 2.93 -3.09
N SER A 22 29.74 2.76 -2.73
CA SER A 22 29.20 3.23 -1.44
C SER A 22 27.89 2.54 -1.07
N VAL A 23 27.66 2.42 0.24
CA VAL A 23 26.41 1.93 0.85
C VAL A 23 25.93 2.99 1.85
N ARG A 24 24.71 3.50 1.67
CA ARG A 24 24.08 4.50 2.55
C ARG A 24 22.66 4.08 2.87
N GLU A 25 22.32 4.09 4.16
CA GLU A 25 20.93 3.90 4.58
C GLU A 25 20.08 5.08 4.07
N CYS A 26 18.92 4.78 3.49
CA CYS A 26 18.02 5.77 2.92
C CYS A 26 16.57 5.62 3.37
N GLY A 27 16.22 4.53 4.05
CA GLY A 27 14.89 4.31 4.60
C GLY A 27 14.91 3.26 5.70
N LYS A 28 13.95 3.40 6.63
CA LYS A 28 13.65 2.41 7.66
C LYS A 28 12.13 2.29 7.77
N GLY A 29 11.62 1.09 7.72
CA GLY A 29 10.20 0.74 7.85
C GLY A 29 9.98 -0.35 8.89
N ALA A 30 8.74 -0.78 9.07
CA ALA A 30 8.35 -1.84 10.00
C ALA A 30 9.04 -3.18 9.67
N SER A 31 9.21 -3.49 8.39
CA SER A 31 9.77 -4.76 7.91
C SER A 31 11.30 -4.76 7.72
N GLY A 32 12.00 -3.64 7.96
CA GLY A 32 13.45 -3.58 7.80
C GLY A 32 14.00 -2.23 7.35
N SER A 33 15.27 -2.22 6.91
CA SER A 33 15.97 -1.02 6.45
C SER A 33 16.29 -1.09 4.96
N VAL A 34 16.27 0.05 4.28
CA VAL A 34 16.61 0.19 2.85
C VAL A 34 17.91 0.95 2.69
N TYR A 35 18.79 0.41 1.88
CA TYR A 35 20.10 0.98 1.60
C TYR A 35 20.24 1.33 0.12
N LYS A 36 20.67 2.55 -0.15
CA LYS A 36 21.11 2.98 -1.48
C LYS A 36 22.55 2.53 -1.70
N VAL A 37 22.76 1.68 -2.70
CA VAL A 37 24.07 1.12 -3.04
C VAL A 37 24.50 1.66 -4.40
N ARG A 38 25.69 2.27 -4.46
CA ARG A 38 26.29 2.72 -5.72
C ARG A 38 27.31 1.69 -6.18
N ILE A 39 27.16 1.23 -7.42
CA ILE A 39 28.02 0.23 -8.08
C ILE A 39 28.74 0.81 -9.31
N THR A 40 29.68 0.06 -9.88
CA THR A 40 30.54 0.54 -10.98
C THR A 40 29.93 0.37 -12.37
N SER A 41 28.97 -0.53 -12.52
CA SER A 41 28.29 -0.82 -13.79
C SER A 41 26.81 -0.50 -13.72
N GLU A 42 26.11 -0.55 -14.84
CA GLU A 42 24.65 -0.42 -14.83
C GLU A 42 24.00 -1.47 -13.93
N PRO A 43 22.91 -1.08 -13.22
CA PRO A 43 22.19 0.21 -13.29
C PRO A 43 22.79 1.35 -12.45
N PHE A 44 24.04 1.26 -11.98
CA PHE A 44 24.80 2.19 -11.17
C PHE A 44 24.27 2.46 -9.76
N LEU A 45 22.96 2.29 -9.55
CA LEU A 45 22.31 2.48 -8.26
C LEU A 45 21.32 1.34 -7.99
N LEU A 46 21.45 0.74 -6.81
CA LEU A 46 20.53 -0.27 -6.31
C LEU A 46 19.87 0.23 -5.00
N ALA A 47 18.66 -0.24 -4.75
CA ALA A 47 18.07 -0.31 -3.44
C ALA A 47 18.28 -1.74 -2.90
N VAL A 48 18.83 -1.86 -1.69
CA VAL A 48 18.94 -3.15 -1.01
C VAL A 48 18.14 -3.07 0.28
N LYS A 49 17.06 -3.83 0.34
CA LYS A 49 16.22 -3.97 1.55
C LYS A 49 16.78 -5.10 2.39
N SER A 50 16.97 -4.84 3.69
CA SER A 50 17.38 -5.87 4.67
C SER A 50 16.25 -6.12 5.66
N SER A 51 15.97 -7.36 5.98
CA SER A 51 14.89 -7.78 6.90
C SER A 51 15.28 -9.07 7.63
N GLN A 52 14.73 -9.27 8.82
CA GLN A 52 14.77 -10.57 9.50
C GLN A 52 13.71 -11.54 8.94
N PHE A 53 12.70 -11.04 8.22
CA PHE A 53 11.59 -11.80 7.67
C PHE A 53 11.84 -12.14 6.19
N TYR A 54 12.46 -13.30 5.95
CA TYR A 54 12.80 -13.74 4.58
C TYR A 54 11.57 -13.92 3.71
N ASP A 55 10.51 -14.54 4.26
CA ASP A 55 9.27 -14.81 3.50
C ASP A 55 8.56 -13.52 3.06
N ASN A 56 8.66 -12.43 3.84
CA ASN A 56 8.11 -11.15 3.44
C ASN A 56 8.86 -10.58 2.23
N LEU A 57 10.19 -10.75 2.16
CA LEU A 57 10.97 -10.30 0.99
C LEU A 57 10.73 -11.18 -0.25
N ILE A 58 10.41 -12.48 -0.08
CA ILE A 58 9.95 -13.33 -1.19
C ILE A 58 8.63 -12.78 -1.75
N LYS A 59 7.66 -12.51 -0.88
CA LYS A 59 6.37 -11.96 -1.29
C LYS A 59 6.54 -10.62 -2.00
N GLU A 60 7.32 -9.70 -1.42
CA GLU A 60 7.60 -8.39 -2.04
C GLU A 60 8.26 -8.53 -3.41
N LYS A 61 9.29 -9.40 -3.54
CA LYS A 61 9.92 -9.69 -4.82
C LYS A 61 8.90 -10.15 -5.86
N ASN A 62 8.08 -11.13 -5.51
CA ASN A 62 7.08 -11.69 -6.42
C ASN A 62 6.04 -10.64 -6.84
N MET A 63 5.59 -9.80 -5.91
CA MET A 63 4.67 -8.69 -6.19
C MET A 63 5.31 -7.63 -7.11
N LEU A 64 6.58 -7.26 -6.88
CA LEU A 64 7.31 -6.34 -7.75
C LEU A 64 7.48 -6.90 -9.17
N ASP A 65 7.89 -8.16 -9.29
CA ASP A 65 8.04 -8.82 -10.59
C ASP A 65 6.69 -8.87 -11.33
N TYR A 66 5.61 -9.20 -10.64
CA TYR A 66 4.26 -9.24 -11.19
C TYR A 66 3.76 -7.88 -11.70
N LEU A 67 3.95 -6.82 -10.89
CA LEU A 67 3.57 -5.45 -11.25
C LEU A 67 4.36 -4.94 -12.46
N SER A 68 5.68 -5.21 -12.49
CA SER A 68 6.58 -4.65 -13.51
C SER A 68 6.17 -4.99 -14.94
N GLU A 69 5.43 -6.08 -15.13
CA GLU A 69 4.94 -6.54 -16.42
C GLU A 69 3.58 -5.95 -16.83
N ARG A 70 2.87 -5.29 -15.89
CA ARG A 70 1.43 -4.98 -16.03
C ARG A 70 1.09 -3.51 -15.91
N VAL A 71 1.93 -2.71 -15.25
CA VAL A 71 1.64 -1.29 -15.03
C VAL A 71 2.58 -0.39 -15.82
N SER A 72 2.13 0.84 -16.15
CA SER A 72 2.91 1.77 -16.96
C SER A 72 3.91 2.63 -16.18
N TYR A 73 3.72 2.75 -14.86
CA TYR A 73 4.68 3.45 -14.01
C TYR A 73 5.87 2.55 -13.64
N LYS A 74 7.00 3.14 -13.26
CA LYS A 74 8.18 2.35 -12.91
C LYS A 74 7.95 1.57 -11.63
N VAL A 75 8.23 0.27 -11.71
CA VAL A 75 8.35 -0.65 -10.58
C VAL A 75 9.80 -1.09 -10.50
N PRO A 76 10.42 -1.22 -9.30
CA PRO A 76 11.78 -1.70 -9.19
C PRO A 76 11.95 -3.10 -9.78
N LYS A 77 12.87 -3.26 -10.74
CA LYS A 77 13.31 -4.59 -11.18
C LYS A 77 14.11 -5.24 -10.06
N THR A 78 13.84 -6.50 -9.75
CA THR A 78 14.58 -7.26 -8.75
C THR A 78 15.81 -7.94 -9.38
N TYR A 79 16.90 -8.04 -8.62
CA TYR A 79 18.17 -8.62 -9.09
C TYR A 79 18.49 -9.92 -8.37
N PHE A 80 18.43 -9.91 -7.05
CA PHE A 80 18.63 -11.10 -6.23
C PHE A 80 17.91 -10.97 -4.88
N LEU A 81 17.57 -12.12 -4.33
CA LEU A 81 17.15 -12.30 -2.95
C LEU A 81 18.06 -13.35 -2.32
N CYS A 82 18.66 -13.05 -1.19
CA CYS A 82 19.48 -14.00 -0.47
C CYS A 82 19.35 -13.82 1.05
N LYS A 83 19.81 -14.81 1.79
CA LYS A 83 19.92 -14.78 3.25
C LYS A 83 21.39 -14.94 3.64
N GLU A 84 21.86 -14.13 4.56
CA GLU A 84 23.17 -14.28 5.17
C GLU A 84 23.03 -14.10 6.68
N ASN A 85 23.43 -15.14 7.42
CA ASN A 85 23.08 -15.32 8.83
C ASN A 85 21.55 -15.23 9.00
N ASP A 86 21.05 -14.43 9.96
CA ASP A 86 19.62 -14.26 10.22
C ASP A 86 18.99 -13.08 9.47
N THR A 87 19.71 -12.49 8.51
CA THR A 87 19.23 -11.33 7.75
C THR A 87 19.05 -11.70 6.28
N ALA A 88 17.89 -11.35 5.75
CA ALA A 88 17.56 -11.45 4.33
C ALA A 88 17.83 -10.13 3.61
N PHE A 89 18.22 -10.22 2.33
CA PHE A 89 18.56 -9.07 1.50
C PHE A 89 17.89 -9.19 0.13
N LEU A 90 17.06 -8.22 -0.23
CA LEU A 90 16.46 -8.08 -1.56
C LEU A 90 17.11 -6.87 -2.26
N ALA A 91 17.81 -7.15 -3.37
CA ALA A 91 18.38 -6.10 -4.22
C ALA A 91 17.47 -5.82 -5.41
N MET A 92 17.21 -4.55 -5.63
CA MET A 92 16.32 -4.07 -6.69
C MET A 92 16.79 -2.73 -7.24
N ASP A 93 16.18 -2.24 -8.32
CA ASP A 93 16.42 -0.92 -8.86
C ASP A 93 16.21 0.18 -7.82
N PHE A 94 17.10 1.16 -7.82
CA PHE A 94 16.86 2.42 -7.12
C PHE A 94 16.16 3.40 -8.06
N ILE A 95 14.84 3.56 -7.92
CA ILE A 95 14.09 4.56 -8.68
C ILE A 95 14.55 5.96 -8.27
N LYS A 96 15.09 6.73 -9.24
CA LYS A 96 15.55 8.10 -8.99
C LYS A 96 14.38 9.04 -8.86
N GLY A 97 14.30 9.76 -7.74
CA GLY A 97 13.24 10.71 -7.43
C GLY A 97 13.20 11.04 -5.95
N VAL A 98 12.14 11.69 -5.54
CA VAL A 98 11.85 12.04 -4.15
C VAL A 98 10.66 11.20 -3.69
N SER A 99 10.79 10.48 -2.58
CA SER A 99 9.64 9.80 -1.98
C SER A 99 8.58 10.82 -1.55
N GLY A 100 7.32 10.52 -1.79
CA GLY A 100 6.19 11.33 -1.34
C GLY A 100 6.12 11.55 0.18
N LYS A 101 6.88 10.77 0.97
CA LYS A 101 7.11 10.98 2.41
C LYS A 101 7.92 12.23 2.70
N SER A 102 8.75 12.68 1.76
CA SER A 102 9.67 13.81 1.95
C SER A 102 8.92 15.13 2.12
N LYS A 103 9.32 15.92 3.11
CA LYS A 103 8.74 17.25 3.35
C LYS A 103 8.85 18.19 2.14
N ILE A 104 9.85 18.01 1.27
CA ILE A 104 10.07 18.84 0.09
C ILE A 104 8.91 18.71 -0.92
N VAL A 105 8.20 17.58 -0.93
CA VAL A 105 7.05 17.37 -1.84
C VAL A 105 5.92 18.38 -1.59
N ARG A 106 5.87 18.99 -0.40
CA ARG A 106 4.92 20.08 -0.10
C ARG A 106 5.16 21.33 -0.93
N PHE A 107 6.36 21.50 -1.45
CA PHE A 107 6.81 22.64 -2.25
C PHE A 107 6.91 22.31 -3.75
N ILE A 108 6.25 21.23 -4.18
CA ILE A 108 6.27 20.82 -5.58
C ILE A 108 5.72 21.95 -6.47
N PRO A 109 6.38 22.27 -7.60
CA PRO A 109 6.02 23.43 -8.41
C PRO A 109 4.61 23.37 -8.98
N ASP A 110 4.18 22.21 -9.49
CA ASP A 110 2.86 22.03 -10.11
C ASP A 110 2.09 20.86 -9.44
N ARG A 111 1.27 21.20 -8.45
CA ARG A 111 0.43 20.23 -7.75
C ARG A 111 -0.64 19.59 -8.64
N LYS A 112 -1.15 20.35 -9.66
CA LYS A 112 -2.16 19.82 -10.58
C LYS A 112 -1.56 18.73 -11.45
N ARG A 113 -0.37 18.97 -11.98
CA ARG A 113 0.36 18.00 -12.79
C ARG A 113 0.70 16.74 -11.99
N LEU A 114 1.16 16.89 -10.73
CA LEU A 114 1.41 15.76 -9.85
C LEU A 114 0.14 14.94 -9.62
N LYS A 115 -0.98 15.59 -9.29
CA LYS A 115 -2.25 14.87 -9.10
C LYS A 115 -2.66 14.10 -10.35
N ASN A 116 -2.57 14.74 -11.52
CA ASN A 116 -2.89 14.08 -12.78
C ASN A 116 -2.04 12.84 -13.00
N SER A 117 -0.73 12.97 -12.83
CA SER A 117 0.22 11.88 -13.01
C SER A 117 -0.03 10.70 -12.06
N ILE A 118 -0.39 10.98 -10.79
CA ILE A 118 -0.75 9.93 -9.82
C ILE A 118 -2.07 9.25 -10.24
N MET A 119 -3.07 10.03 -10.64
CA MET A 119 -4.36 9.46 -11.08
C MET A 119 -4.21 8.61 -12.34
N ASP A 120 -3.43 9.07 -13.32
CA ASP A 120 -3.18 8.32 -14.56
C ASP A 120 -2.49 6.98 -14.26
N ALA A 121 -1.55 6.95 -13.32
CA ALA A 121 -0.87 5.74 -12.88
C ALA A 121 -1.83 4.76 -12.16
N LEU A 122 -2.66 5.27 -11.25
CA LEU A 122 -3.66 4.46 -10.54
C LEU A 122 -4.67 3.87 -11.52
N MET A 123 -5.23 4.69 -12.42
CA MET A 123 -6.21 4.25 -13.42
C MET A 123 -5.60 3.25 -14.41
N ASN A 124 -4.31 3.39 -14.74
CA ASN A 124 -3.60 2.41 -15.55
C ASN A 124 -3.51 1.04 -14.84
N ALA A 125 -3.14 1.00 -13.56
CA ALA A 125 -3.16 -0.26 -12.80
C ALA A 125 -4.58 -0.84 -12.74
N GLN A 126 -5.60 -0.01 -12.49
CA GLN A 126 -7.00 -0.42 -12.47
C GLN A 126 -7.55 -0.86 -13.84
N SER A 127 -6.89 -0.54 -14.94
CA SER A 127 -7.27 -1.04 -16.28
C SER A 127 -6.81 -2.48 -16.54
N VAL A 128 -5.95 -3.03 -15.69
CA VAL A 128 -5.57 -4.44 -15.72
C VAL A 128 -6.63 -5.26 -14.99
N HIS A 129 -7.33 -6.13 -15.69
CA HIS A 129 -8.49 -6.85 -15.16
C HIS A 129 -8.27 -8.33 -14.96
N HIS A 130 -9.03 -8.90 -14.03
CA HIS A 130 -9.15 -10.33 -13.80
C HIS A 130 -10.64 -10.70 -13.58
N ASN A 131 -10.99 -11.96 -13.86
CA ASN A 131 -12.37 -12.45 -13.72
C ASN A 131 -12.69 -12.94 -12.29
N LYS A 132 -11.70 -13.04 -11.43
CA LYS A 132 -11.85 -13.46 -10.03
C LYS A 132 -11.24 -12.43 -9.11
N PHE A 133 -11.74 -12.36 -7.89
CA PHE A 133 -11.29 -11.48 -6.83
C PHE A 133 -10.46 -12.23 -5.79
N GLY A 134 -9.62 -11.52 -5.07
CA GLY A 134 -8.78 -12.09 -4.01
C GLY A 134 -7.32 -11.75 -4.13
N LYS A 135 -6.45 -12.57 -3.53
CA LYS A 135 -5.00 -12.34 -3.58
C LYS A 135 -4.48 -12.42 -5.01
N TYR A 136 -3.51 -11.57 -5.35
CA TYR A 136 -3.01 -11.43 -6.73
C TYR A 136 -2.50 -12.74 -7.34
N ASP A 137 -1.94 -13.62 -6.52
CA ASP A 137 -1.36 -14.91 -6.92
C ASP A 137 -2.34 -16.09 -6.85
N ASN A 138 -3.50 -15.90 -6.18
CA ASN A 138 -4.54 -16.92 -6.07
C ASN A 138 -5.94 -16.30 -5.91
N PRO A 139 -6.49 -15.62 -6.92
CA PRO A 139 -7.84 -15.07 -6.87
C PRO A 139 -8.86 -16.19 -7.11
N VAL A 140 -9.73 -16.44 -6.14
CA VAL A 140 -10.67 -17.57 -6.17
C VAL A 140 -12.14 -17.17 -6.10
N TYR A 141 -12.47 -15.94 -5.64
CA TYR A 141 -13.83 -15.49 -5.42
C TYR A 141 -14.48 -14.96 -6.70
N ASP A 142 -15.77 -15.18 -6.86
CA ASP A 142 -16.54 -14.68 -7.99
C ASP A 142 -16.88 -13.20 -7.89
N THR A 143 -17.05 -12.69 -6.66
CA THR A 143 -17.39 -11.30 -6.39
C THR A 143 -16.49 -10.70 -5.34
N TRP A 144 -16.32 -9.35 -5.42
CA TRP A 144 -15.62 -8.61 -4.37
C TRP A 144 -16.32 -8.73 -3.02
N LYS A 145 -17.65 -8.70 -3.02
CA LYS A 145 -18.47 -8.87 -1.81
C LYS A 145 -18.15 -10.16 -1.07
N GLU A 146 -18.03 -11.29 -1.77
CA GLU A 146 -17.70 -12.59 -1.17
C GLU A 146 -16.32 -12.57 -0.54
N TYR A 147 -15.29 -12.09 -1.27
CA TYR A 147 -13.94 -11.98 -0.73
C TYR A 147 -13.90 -11.09 0.51
N TYR A 148 -14.45 -9.87 0.39
CA TYR A 148 -14.34 -8.88 1.45
C TYR A 148 -15.18 -9.25 2.68
N LYS A 149 -16.26 -10.02 2.51
CA LYS A 149 -17.05 -10.55 3.63
C LYS A 149 -16.23 -11.48 4.50
N VAL A 150 -15.45 -12.39 3.89
CA VAL A 150 -14.55 -13.31 4.63
C VAL A 150 -13.47 -12.51 5.35
N TYR A 151 -12.82 -11.57 4.66
CA TYR A 151 -11.79 -10.72 5.25
C TYR A 151 -12.35 -9.87 6.41
N PHE A 152 -13.50 -9.24 6.23
CA PHE A 152 -14.13 -8.42 7.25
C PHE A 152 -14.56 -9.21 8.49
N GLU A 153 -15.08 -10.43 8.30
CA GLU A 153 -15.45 -11.31 9.45
C GLU A 153 -14.24 -11.64 10.34
N ASP A 154 -13.06 -11.82 9.78
CA ASP A 154 -11.84 -12.06 10.58
C ASP A 154 -11.41 -10.80 11.33
N ILE A 155 -11.47 -9.61 10.69
CA ILE A 155 -11.26 -8.31 11.35
C ILE A 155 -12.27 -8.10 12.48
N TYR A 156 -13.56 -8.38 12.23
CA TYR A 156 -14.62 -8.25 13.23
C TYR A 156 -14.38 -9.14 14.45
N LYS A 157 -14.07 -10.44 14.24
CA LYS A 157 -13.77 -11.38 15.34
C LYS A 157 -12.58 -10.93 16.17
N PHE A 158 -11.52 -10.45 15.50
CA PHE A 158 -10.34 -9.91 16.17
C PHE A 158 -10.70 -8.69 17.01
N THR A 159 -11.40 -7.71 16.42
CA THR A 159 -11.81 -6.47 17.09
C THR A 159 -12.70 -6.75 18.27
N LYS A 160 -13.69 -7.65 18.12
CA LYS A 160 -14.59 -8.04 19.22
C LYS A 160 -13.81 -8.67 20.39
N ARG A 161 -12.89 -9.60 20.13
CA ARG A 161 -12.06 -10.21 21.18
C ARG A 161 -11.22 -9.16 21.90
N LYS A 162 -10.64 -8.19 21.17
CA LYS A 162 -9.85 -7.09 21.75
C LYS A 162 -10.70 -6.15 22.59
N TYR A 163 -11.93 -5.88 22.13
CA TYR A 163 -12.91 -5.08 22.89
C TYR A 163 -13.36 -5.79 24.17
N ASP A 164 -13.70 -7.09 24.10
CA ASP A 164 -14.11 -7.88 25.25
C ASP A 164 -12.98 -7.95 26.34
N ASN A 165 -11.71 -7.80 25.91
CA ASN A 165 -10.54 -7.71 26.80
C ASN A 165 -10.19 -6.27 27.25
N ASN A 166 -10.98 -5.25 26.91
CA ASN A 166 -10.71 -3.84 27.16
C ASN A 166 -9.40 -3.32 26.52
N GLU A 167 -9.00 -3.87 25.37
CA GLU A 167 -7.79 -3.47 24.63
C GLU A 167 -8.12 -2.51 23.46
N ILE A 168 -9.37 -2.30 23.13
CA ILE A 168 -9.88 -1.42 22.06
C ILE A 168 -11.06 -0.59 22.60
N GLU A 169 -11.16 0.65 22.15
CA GLU A 169 -12.20 1.61 22.54
C GLU A 169 -13.56 1.26 21.95
N SER A 170 -14.65 1.63 22.66
CA SER A 170 -16.03 1.33 22.26
C SER A 170 -16.42 1.91 20.90
N VAL A 171 -15.86 3.06 20.51
CA VAL A 171 -16.11 3.69 19.20
C VAL A 171 -15.61 2.82 18.03
N VAL A 172 -14.54 2.05 18.24
CA VAL A 172 -14.02 1.11 17.22
C VAL A 172 -14.99 -0.05 17.08
N MET A 173 -15.49 -0.59 18.20
CA MET A 173 -16.48 -1.66 18.18
C MET A 173 -17.79 -1.20 17.54
N GLU A 174 -18.29 0.01 17.89
CA GLU A 174 -19.46 0.63 17.25
C GLU A 174 -19.32 0.70 15.73
N ALA A 175 -18.14 1.13 15.24
CA ALA A 175 -17.88 1.25 13.81
C ALA A 175 -17.98 -0.10 13.07
N VAL A 176 -17.35 -1.15 13.61
CA VAL A 176 -17.38 -2.48 12.95
C VAL A 176 -18.74 -3.16 13.08
N GLU A 177 -19.49 -2.94 14.16
CA GLU A 177 -20.88 -3.42 14.31
C GLU A 177 -21.85 -2.76 13.33
N LEU A 178 -21.72 -1.45 13.11
CA LEU A 178 -22.49 -0.74 12.09
C LEU A 178 -22.26 -1.33 10.70
N ILE A 179 -21.01 -1.62 10.35
CA ILE A 179 -20.70 -2.25 9.06
C ILE A 179 -21.26 -3.65 9.00
N LYS A 180 -21.09 -4.46 10.04
CA LYS A 180 -21.62 -5.82 10.08
C LYS A 180 -23.13 -5.86 9.82
N THR A 181 -23.85 -4.95 10.46
CA THR A 181 -25.31 -4.84 10.32
C THR A 181 -25.75 -4.43 8.91
N HIS A 182 -24.96 -3.58 8.24
CA HIS A 182 -25.31 -3.00 6.93
C HIS A 182 -24.45 -3.54 5.77
N PHE A 183 -23.67 -4.60 6.00
CA PHE A 183 -22.68 -5.12 5.04
C PHE A 183 -23.32 -5.38 3.68
N ASP A 184 -24.43 -6.08 3.64
CA ASP A 184 -25.09 -6.49 2.41
C ASP A 184 -25.61 -5.30 1.59
N ILE A 185 -25.99 -4.20 2.24
CA ILE A 185 -26.43 -2.95 1.59
C ILE A 185 -25.22 -2.19 1.04
N ILE A 186 -24.14 -2.08 1.81
CA ILE A 186 -22.93 -1.34 1.42
C ILE A 186 -22.27 -2.01 0.19
N PHE A 187 -22.31 -3.33 0.13
CA PHE A 187 -21.71 -4.13 -0.94
C PHE A 187 -22.75 -4.68 -1.94
N ASN A 188 -23.93 -4.04 -2.08
CA ASN A 188 -24.90 -4.42 -3.12
C ASN A 188 -24.43 -4.00 -4.52
N GLU A 189 -23.62 -2.91 -4.59
CA GLU A 189 -23.00 -2.44 -5.82
C GLU A 189 -21.48 -2.63 -5.70
N THR A 190 -20.94 -3.55 -6.48
CA THR A 190 -19.51 -3.79 -6.64
C THR A 190 -19.16 -3.90 -8.11
N SER A 191 -17.89 -3.79 -8.46
CA SER A 191 -17.45 -4.00 -9.84
C SER A 191 -17.64 -5.45 -10.28
N ASP A 192 -18.08 -5.67 -11.52
CA ASP A 192 -18.19 -7.01 -12.12
C ASP A 192 -16.82 -7.61 -12.47
N LYS A 193 -15.78 -6.77 -12.56
CA LYS A 193 -14.41 -7.19 -12.85
C LYS A 193 -13.48 -6.69 -11.79
N ALA A 194 -12.58 -7.59 -11.37
CA ALA A 194 -11.48 -7.23 -10.51
C ALA A 194 -10.46 -6.39 -11.26
N CYS A 195 -9.88 -5.40 -10.60
CA CYS A 195 -8.73 -4.66 -11.09
C CYS A 195 -7.50 -4.93 -10.20
N LEU A 196 -6.32 -4.71 -10.78
CA LEU A 196 -5.06 -4.87 -10.07
C LEU A 196 -4.85 -3.72 -9.08
N CYS A 197 -4.71 -4.05 -7.79
CA CYS A 197 -4.40 -3.11 -6.72
C CYS A 197 -3.00 -3.36 -6.18
N HIS A 198 -2.23 -2.29 -5.99
CA HIS A 198 -0.90 -2.30 -5.37
C HIS A 198 -0.96 -2.69 -3.89
N GLY A 199 -2.10 -2.40 -3.24
CA GLY A 199 -2.38 -2.66 -1.84
C GLY A 199 -1.82 -1.60 -0.87
N ASP A 200 -0.82 -0.82 -1.31
CA ASP A 200 -0.22 0.26 -0.50
C ASP A 200 0.18 1.47 -1.37
N PHE A 201 -0.73 1.91 -2.27
CA PHE A 201 -0.50 3.01 -3.23
C PHE A 201 -0.71 4.38 -2.60
N TRP A 202 0.01 4.68 -1.53
CA TRP A 202 -0.06 5.95 -0.83
C TRP A 202 1.22 6.77 -0.98
N MET A 203 1.16 8.07 -0.67
CA MET A 203 2.24 9.01 -0.96
C MET A 203 3.65 8.55 -0.56
N PRO A 204 3.91 7.95 0.62
CA PRO A 204 5.24 7.46 1.01
C PRO A 204 5.88 6.48 0.04
N ASN A 205 5.09 5.65 -0.64
CA ASN A 205 5.54 4.63 -1.58
C ASN A 205 5.63 5.14 -3.02
N LEU A 206 5.19 6.38 -3.27
CA LEU A 206 5.28 7.01 -4.58
C LEU A 206 6.60 7.78 -4.73
N ILE A 207 7.32 7.52 -5.82
CA ILE A 207 8.56 8.22 -6.17
C ILE A 207 8.26 9.30 -7.21
N ILE A 208 8.60 10.53 -6.88
CA ILE A 208 8.19 11.73 -7.61
C ILE A 208 9.40 12.41 -8.24
N ASN A 209 9.29 12.81 -9.50
CA ASN A 209 10.19 13.79 -10.09
C ASN A 209 9.76 15.18 -9.62
N PHE A 210 10.51 15.75 -8.69
CA PHE A 210 10.17 17.03 -8.07
C PHE A 210 10.04 18.16 -9.10
N TRP A 211 11.00 18.29 -10.01
CA TRP A 211 11.05 19.38 -10.97
C TRP A 211 9.99 19.28 -12.07
N LYS A 212 9.69 18.05 -12.51
CA LYS A 212 8.62 17.79 -13.48
C LYS A 212 7.24 17.74 -12.84
N SER A 213 7.17 17.65 -11.50
CA SER A 213 5.93 17.45 -10.76
C SER A 213 5.14 16.23 -11.26
N GLU A 214 5.82 15.10 -11.44
CA GLU A 214 5.23 13.87 -11.99
C GLU A 214 5.60 12.66 -11.14
N LEU A 215 4.71 11.68 -11.09
CA LEU A 215 5.03 10.36 -10.59
C LEU A 215 6.07 9.69 -11.51
N VAL A 216 7.10 9.12 -10.92
CA VAL A 216 8.09 8.28 -11.62
C VAL A 216 7.72 6.82 -11.50
N GLY A 217 7.35 6.39 -10.29
CA GLY A 217 7.03 4.99 -10.02
C GLY A 217 6.54 4.76 -8.61
N ALA A 218 6.16 3.52 -8.31
CA ALA A 218 5.75 3.08 -6.99
C ALA A 218 6.65 1.94 -6.50
N VAL A 219 6.80 1.84 -5.18
CA VAL A 219 7.64 0.86 -4.49
C VAL A 219 6.85 0.26 -3.33
N ASP A 220 7.36 -0.85 -2.78
CA ASP A 220 6.83 -1.46 -1.55
C ASP A 220 5.35 -1.88 -1.67
N PRO A 221 4.97 -2.70 -2.68
CA PRO A 221 3.63 -3.26 -2.74
C PRO A 221 3.37 -4.12 -1.51
N PHE A 222 2.15 -4.04 -1.00
CA PHE A 222 1.78 -4.82 0.18
C PHE A 222 0.37 -5.38 0.02
N ASP A 223 0.21 -6.67 0.29
CA ASP A 223 -1.08 -7.39 0.19
C ASP A 223 -1.85 -7.09 -1.10
N MET A 224 -1.14 -7.21 -2.24
CA MET A 224 -1.70 -7.00 -3.56
C MET A 224 -2.93 -7.85 -3.82
N LEU A 225 -3.95 -7.23 -4.40
CA LEU A 225 -5.23 -7.86 -4.65
C LEU A 225 -5.72 -7.64 -6.08
N TRP A 226 -6.54 -8.57 -6.53
CA TRP A 226 -7.56 -8.37 -7.53
C TRP A 226 -8.83 -7.93 -6.80
N ALA A 227 -9.12 -6.63 -6.84
CA ALA A 227 -10.15 -5.99 -6.03
C ALA A 227 -11.12 -5.15 -6.87
N GLU A 228 -12.16 -4.61 -6.25
CA GLU A 228 -12.92 -3.53 -6.89
C GLU A 228 -12.09 -2.24 -6.95
N PRO A 229 -12.30 -1.36 -7.95
CA PRO A 229 -11.51 -0.13 -8.09
C PRO A 229 -11.54 0.79 -6.86
N GLU A 230 -12.61 0.75 -6.08
CA GLU A 230 -12.78 1.58 -4.88
C GLU A 230 -11.91 1.13 -3.71
N TYR A 231 -11.40 -0.12 -3.73
CA TYR A 231 -10.58 -0.65 -2.64
C TYR A 231 -9.30 0.18 -2.39
N GLU A 232 -8.55 0.51 -3.43
CA GLU A 232 -7.27 1.23 -3.28
C GLU A 232 -7.44 2.72 -2.94
N LEU A 233 -8.68 3.26 -3.01
CA LEU A 233 -8.93 4.69 -2.81
C LEU A 233 -8.68 5.16 -1.37
N PHE A 234 -8.71 4.25 -0.38
CA PHE A 234 -8.35 4.62 0.99
C PHE A 234 -6.91 5.13 1.09
N CYS A 235 -5.99 4.61 0.29
CA CYS A 235 -4.60 5.06 0.22
C CYS A 235 -4.49 6.54 -0.17
N LEU A 236 -5.43 7.05 -0.98
CA LEU A 236 -5.48 8.44 -1.41
C LEU A 236 -5.92 9.40 -0.31
N THR A 237 -6.57 8.88 0.75
CA THR A 237 -7.03 9.65 1.91
C THR A 237 -5.98 9.75 3.02
N LEU A 238 -4.77 9.18 2.82
CA LEU A 238 -3.72 9.12 3.82
C LEU A 238 -2.73 10.27 3.68
N GLY A 239 -2.40 10.91 4.78
CA GLY A 239 -1.29 11.84 4.91
C GLY A 239 -1.30 13.00 3.90
N PHE A 240 -0.27 13.08 3.03
CA PHE A 240 -0.17 14.15 2.03
C PHE A 240 -1.12 13.95 0.84
N GLY A 241 -1.58 12.72 0.60
CA GLY A 241 -2.61 12.42 -0.40
C GLY A 241 -3.94 13.15 -0.11
N GLU A 242 -4.36 13.15 1.16
CA GLU A 242 -5.53 13.89 1.62
C GLU A 242 -5.35 15.40 1.39
N LYS A 243 -4.17 15.96 1.75
CA LYS A 243 -3.86 17.39 1.53
C LYS A 243 -3.82 17.79 0.04
N LEU A 244 -3.45 16.88 -0.83
CA LEU A 244 -3.54 17.03 -2.28
C LEU A 244 -4.95 16.82 -2.80
N ARG A 245 -5.89 16.33 -1.98
CA ARG A 245 -7.25 15.97 -2.36
C ARG A 245 -7.27 14.95 -3.51
N LEU A 246 -6.46 13.89 -3.41
CA LEU A 246 -6.34 12.87 -4.45
C LEU A 246 -7.65 12.08 -4.60
N TYR A 247 -8.33 11.76 -3.51
CA TYR A 247 -9.61 11.08 -3.54
C TYR A 247 -10.70 11.90 -4.25
N ASP A 248 -10.77 13.21 -3.99
CA ASP A 248 -11.70 14.10 -4.72
C ASP A 248 -11.38 14.14 -6.22
N GLU A 249 -10.09 14.11 -6.57
CA GLU A 249 -9.67 14.10 -7.97
C GLU A 249 -10.07 12.79 -8.67
N TYR A 250 -9.99 11.66 -7.98
CA TYR A 250 -10.47 10.39 -8.50
C TYR A 250 -11.98 10.42 -8.78
N LYS A 251 -12.79 10.89 -7.82
CA LYS A 251 -14.26 11.00 -7.98
C LYS A 251 -14.70 11.93 -9.10
N LYS A 252 -13.89 12.92 -9.48
CA LYS A 252 -14.17 13.76 -10.64
C LYS A 252 -13.99 13.06 -11.97
N ARG A 253 -13.10 12.06 -12.03
CA ARG A 253 -12.74 11.35 -13.26
C ARG A 253 -13.49 10.06 -13.45
N ASN A 254 -13.99 9.47 -12.37
CA ASN A 254 -14.58 8.15 -12.35
C ASN A 254 -15.95 8.16 -11.68
N LYS A 255 -16.87 7.38 -12.22
CA LYS A 255 -18.11 7.06 -11.54
C LYS A 255 -17.79 6.13 -10.37
N THR A 256 -18.32 6.43 -9.21
CA THR A 256 -18.20 5.60 -8.00
C THR A 256 -19.56 5.04 -7.59
N THR A 257 -19.58 3.98 -6.78
CA THR A 257 -20.80 3.44 -6.21
C THR A 257 -21.44 4.39 -5.20
N ALA A 258 -22.72 4.20 -4.90
CA ALA A 258 -23.45 5.03 -3.94
C ALA A 258 -22.80 5.03 -2.54
N TYR A 259 -22.16 3.92 -2.15
CA TYR A 259 -21.52 3.72 -0.84
C TYR A 259 -20.01 3.87 -0.86
N CYS A 260 -19.41 4.41 -1.92
CA CYS A 260 -17.96 4.56 -2.06
C CYS A 260 -17.31 5.28 -0.86
N ASP A 261 -17.90 6.38 -0.38
CA ASP A 261 -17.34 7.12 0.77
C ASP A 261 -17.33 6.27 2.05
N ILE A 262 -18.31 5.39 2.25
CA ILE A 262 -18.35 4.45 3.37
C ILE A 262 -17.31 3.36 3.19
N LYS A 263 -17.23 2.74 1.99
CA LYS A 263 -16.26 1.71 1.68
C LYS A 263 -14.81 2.20 1.89
N VAL A 264 -14.50 3.41 1.46
CA VAL A 264 -13.15 4.00 1.63
C VAL A 264 -12.77 4.14 3.11
N GLU A 265 -13.66 4.62 3.95
CA GLU A 265 -13.40 4.72 5.40
C GLU A 265 -13.35 3.32 6.05
N LEU A 266 -14.19 2.39 5.62
CA LEU A 266 -14.13 0.99 6.05
C LEU A 266 -12.80 0.33 5.68
N TYR A 267 -12.34 0.47 4.43
CA TYR A 267 -11.06 -0.08 3.98
C TYR A 267 -9.90 0.51 4.77
N ALA A 268 -9.92 1.83 5.04
CA ALA A 268 -8.91 2.48 5.85
C ALA A 268 -8.91 1.93 7.30
N LEU A 269 -10.07 1.78 7.94
CA LEU A 269 -10.17 1.23 9.30
C LEU A 269 -9.70 -0.24 9.34
N CYS A 270 -10.16 -1.06 8.39
CA CYS A 270 -9.76 -2.47 8.32
C CYS A 270 -8.26 -2.64 8.05
N ASN A 271 -7.65 -1.75 7.26
CA ASN A 271 -6.20 -1.73 7.05
C ASN A 271 -5.44 -1.49 8.37
N GLU A 272 -5.87 -0.52 9.18
CA GLU A 272 -5.24 -0.25 10.49
C GLU A 272 -5.43 -1.42 11.49
N LEU A 273 -6.63 -2.01 11.52
CA LEU A 273 -6.88 -3.20 12.35
C LEU A 273 -6.06 -4.40 11.90
N ASN A 274 -5.85 -4.57 10.59
CA ASN A 274 -4.96 -5.61 10.04
C ASN A 274 -3.49 -5.37 10.44
N TRP A 275 -3.02 -4.13 10.45
CA TRP A 275 -1.69 -3.80 10.98
C TRP A 275 -1.57 -4.16 12.46
N TYR A 276 -2.62 -3.93 13.27
CA TYR A 276 -2.66 -4.39 14.66
C TYR A 276 -2.58 -5.91 14.78
N ILE A 277 -3.27 -6.66 13.91
CA ILE A 277 -3.16 -8.13 13.85
C ILE A 277 -1.72 -8.56 13.55
N LEU A 278 -1.07 -7.91 12.58
CA LEU A 278 0.24 -8.32 12.09
C LEU A 278 1.39 -7.93 13.02
N LEU A 279 1.33 -6.77 13.64
CA LEU A 279 2.43 -6.19 14.43
C LEU A 279 2.23 -6.32 15.93
N GLY A 280 0.99 -6.57 16.40
CA GLY A 280 0.65 -6.59 17.82
C GLY A 280 0.63 -5.21 18.48
N GLU A 281 0.86 -4.14 17.71
CA GLU A 281 0.89 -2.76 18.18
C GLU A 281 -0.15 -1.94 17.42
N MET A 282 -0.79 -0.98 18.09
CA MET A 282 -1.85 -0.14 17.55
C MET A 282 -1.59 1.34 17.83
N GLU A 283 -1.78 2.20 16.84
CA GLU A 283 -1.88 3.63 17.04
C GLU A 283 -3.34 4.00 17.40
N HIS A 284 -3.69 3.90 18.68
CA HIS A 284 -5.05 4.09 19.20
C HIS A 284 -5.73 5.35 18.65
N GLY A 285 -5.07 6.50 18.71
CA GLY A 285 -5.64 7.77 18.25
C GLY A 285 -6.05 7.75 16.78
N TYR A 286 -5.29 7.05 15.94
CA TYR A 286 -5.59 6.98 14.52
C TYR A 286 -6.74 6.01 14.19
N ILE A 287 -6.81 4.87 14.88
CA ILE A 287 -7.92 3.92 14.74
C ILE A 287 -9.24 4.56 15.23
N ILE A 288 -9.23 5.27 16.37
CA ILE A 288 -10.37 6.05 16.85
C ILE A 288 -10.82 7.05 15.78
N TYR A 289 -9.89 7.85 15.27
CA TYR A 289 -10.17 8.83 14.21
C TYR A 289 -10.83 8.20 12.97
N ARG A 290 -10.34 7.04 12.50
CA ARG A 290 -10.95 6.32 11.38
C ARG A 290 -12.32 5.78 11.70
N SER A 291 -12.52 5.27 12.92
CA SER A 291 -13.83 4.79 13.39
C SER A 291 -14.87 5.90 13.41
N GLU A 292 -14.54 7.07 13.95
CA GLU A 292 -15.42 8.24 13.98
C GLU A 292 -15.79 8.71 12.56
N ARG A 293 -14.84 8.72 11.62
CA ARG A 293 -15.10 9.06 10.22
C ARG A 293 -16.06 8.08 9.57
N LEU A 294 -15.87 6.77 9.80
CA LEU A 294 -16.73 5.73 9.28
C LEU A 294 -18.15 5.87 9.82
N ILE A 295 -18.32 6.03 11.14
CA ILE A 295 -19.63 6.24 11.77
C ILE A 295 -20.30 7.50 11.20
N LYS A 296 -19.56 8.59 11.01
CA LYS A 296 -20.07 9.81 10.40
C LYS A 296 -20.53 9.59 8.96
N ALA A 297 -19.76 8.87 8.15
CA ALA A 297 -20.12 8.54 6.77
C ALA A 297 -21.41 7.70 6.73
N MET A 298 -21.50 6.69 7.59
CA MET A 298 -22.70 5.84 7.73
C MET A 298 -23.93 6.68 8.11
N ARG A 299 -23.84 7.51 9.15
CA ARG A 299 -24.98 8.35 9.59
C ARG A 299 -25.44 9.32 8.52
N ASN A 300 -24.52 9.88 7.72
CA ASN A 300 -24.84 10.81 6.64
C ASN A 300 -25.55 10.08 5.48
N CYS A 301 -25.21 8.83 5.21
CA CYS A 301 -25.85 8.04 4.18
C CYS A 301 -27.25 7.57 4.60
N LEU A 302 -27.37 7.00 5.80
CA LEU A 302 -28.65 6.49 6.34
C LEU A 302 -29.73 7.57 6.54
N ARG A 303 -29.33 8.86 6.64
CA ARG A 303 -30.27 9.98 6.69
C ARG A 303 -30.85 10.38 5.33
N LYS A 304 -30.25 9.89 4.24
CA LYS A 304 -30.66 10.21 2.86
C LYS A 304 -31.52 9.12 2.22
N CYS A 305 -31.60 7.96 2.86
CA CYS A 305 -32.48 6.83 2.53
C CYS A 305 -33.76 6.91 3.37
#